data_be9b11a2a329ec9d885029b97e67c273
#
_entry.id   be9b11a2a329ec9d885029b97e67c273
#
_cell.length_a   1.000
_cell.length_b   1.000
_cell.length_c   1.000
_cell.angle_alpha   90.00
_cell.angle_beta   90.00
_cell.angle_gamma   90.00
#
_symmetry.space_group_name_H-M   'P 1'
#
loop_
_entity.id
_entity.type
_entity.pdbx_description
1 polymer ?
#
loop_
_entity_poly.entity_id
_entity_poly.type
_entity_poly.pdbx_seq_one_letter_code
_entity_poly.pdbx_strand_id
1 'polypeptide(L)'
;KGIVGNKGLLFNSFLINDLKKPKKNVSVTFDRKNDKLKVDYKKKLTEKKYVGNLLDIPTLILQFHFEKTKPTYTFNFLEGKKVRNIEYKKIKDESIRINERNFQTELYEGEITSVKNSKHFIWLSKSVYRIPIKIRLKMKGGLMIDQNLKNTDLKIKEIDE
;
A
#
# COMPACT_ATOMS: atom_id res chain seq x y z
N LYS A 1 4.07 10.95 -6.64
CA LYS A 1 4.82 11.79 -5.69
C LYS A 1 4.05 11.90 -4.38
N GLY A 2 4.76 11.95 -3.27
CA GLY A 2 4.22 12.14 -1.93
C GLY A 2 5.21 12.92 -1.07
N ILE A 3 4.78 13.22 0.14
CA ILE A 3 5.61 13.82 1.18
C ILE A 3 5.48 12.99 2.46
N VAL A 4 6.47 13.08 3.33
CA VAL A 4 6.41 12.53 4.69
C VAL A 4 5.87 13.61 5.61
N GLY A 5 4.73 13.34 6.23
CA GLY A 5 4.13 14.21 7.25
C GLY A 5 4.28 13.61 8.65
N ASN A 6 3.81 14.33 9.67
CA ASN A 6 3.90 13.90 11.07
C ASN A 6 3.18 12.58 11.39
N LYS A 7 2.22 12.18 10.55
CA LYS A 7 1.41 10.94 10.71
C LYS A 7 1.68 9.92 9.62
N GLY A 8 2.83 10.01 8.93
CA GLY A 8 3.23 9.08 7.88
C GLY A 8 3.20 9.68 6.48
N LEU A 9 2.98 8.83 5.49
CA LEU A 9 3.04 9.21 4.10
C LEU A 9 1.77 9.94 3.65
N LEU A 10 1.98 11.01 2.89
CA LEU A 10 0.91 11.81 2.32
C LEU A 10 1.00 11.78 0.80
N PHE A 11 -0.06 11.33 0.16
CA PHE A 11 -0.17 11.31 -1.30
C PHE A 11 -0.36 12.72 -1.87
N ASN A 12 0.39 13.08 -2.90
CA ASN A 12 0.22 14.33 -3.64
C ASN A 12 -0.20 14.10 -5.08
N SER A 13 0.51 13.22 -5.78
CA SER A 13 0.18 12.92 -7.16
C SER A 13 0.56 11.50 -7.55
N PHE A 14 -0.16 10.95 -8.51
CA PHE A 14 -0.02 9.61 -9.01
C PHE A 14 -0.20 9.61 -10.52
N LEU A 15 0.67 8.90 -11.24
CA LEU A 15 0.64 8.81 -12.69
C LEU A 15 0.78 7.34 -13.10
N ILE A 16 -0.15 6.84 -13.89
CA ILE A 16 -0.02 5.58 -14.61
C ILE A 16 0.18 5.90 -16.08
N ASN A 17 1.31 5.47 -16.62
CA ASN A 17 1.59 5.49 -18.05
C ASN A 17 1.49 4.07 -18.62
N ASP A 18 0.45 3.81 -19.38
CA ASP A 18 0.34 2.57 -20.16
C ASP A 18 0.99 2.79 -21.54
N LEU A 19 2.22 2.31 -21.69
CA LEU A 19 2.99 2.49 -22.93
C LEU A 19 2.32 1.83 -24.14
N LYS A 20 1.56 0.75 -23.94
CA LYS A 20 0.85 0.03 -25.01
C LYS A 20 -0.50 0.69 -25.34
N LYS A 21 -1.11 1.36 -24.39
CA LYS A 21 -2.44 1.97 -24.52
C LYS A 21 -2.46 3.37 -23.89
N PRO A 22 -1.76 4.39 -24.47
CA PRO A 22 -1.64 5.72 -23.88
C PRO A 22 -2.99 6.40 -23.56
N LYS A 23 -4.05 6.03 -24.29
CA LYS A 23 -5.43 6.50 -23.98
C LYS A 23 -5.95 6.03 -22.61
N LYS A 24 -5.26 5.07 -21.97
CA LYS A 24 -5.59 4.59 -20.62
C LYS A 24 -4.75 5.23 -19.52
N ASN A 25 -3.89 6.18 -19.86
CA ASN A 25 -3.12 6.91 -18.86
C ASN A 25 -4.07 7.56 -17.86
N VAL A 26 -3.66 7.53 -16.60
CA VAL A 26 -4.38 8.13 -15.49
C VAL A 26 -3.44 9.05 -14.74
N SER A 27 -3.82 10.32 -14.59
CA SER A 27 -3.15 11.24 -13.68
C SER A 27 -4.09 11.63 -12.56
N VAL A 28 -3.62 11.55 -11.34
CA VAL A 28 -4.39 11.96 -10.17
C VAL A 28 -3.54 12.92 -9.34
N THR A 29 -4.13 14.04 -8.97
CA THR A 29 -3.51 15.05 -8.10
C THR A 29 -4.44 15.37 -6.95
N PHE A 30 -3.89 15.47 -5.75
CA PHE A 30 -4.65 15.85 -4.56
C PHE A 30 -4.29 17.27 -4.13
N ASP A 31 -5.23 18.18 -4.29
CA ASP A 31 -5.19 19.53 -3.78
C ASP A 31 -5.68 19.54 -2.32
N ARG A 32 -4.73 19.42 -1.38
CA ARG A 32 -5.04 19.35 0.05
C ARG A 32 -5.61 20.65 0.61
N LYS A 33 -5.26 21.79 0.02
CA LYS A 33 -5.74 23.09 0.49
C LYS A 33 -7.24 23.23 0.28
N ASN A 34 -7.74 22.64 -0.79
CA ASN A 34 -9.15 22.74 -1.20
C ASN A 34 -9.91 21.41 -1.02
N ASP A 35 -9.29 20.37 -0.45
CA ASP A 35 -9.85 19.02 -0.31
C ASP A 35 -10.37 18.46 -1.64
N LYS A 36 -9.62 18.68 -2.73
CA LYS A 36 -10.01 18.27 -4.06
C LYS A 36 -9.10 17.22 -4.66
N LEU A 37 -9.68 16.11 -5.10
CA LEU A 37 -9.04 15.09 -5.90
C LEU A 37 -9.34 15.35 -7.37
N LYS A 38 -8.30 15.67 -8.14
CA LYS A 38 -8.37 15.89 -9.59
C LYS A 38 -7.92 14.62 -10.29
N VAL A 39 -8.77 14.09 -11.17
CA VAL A 39 -8.49 12.86 -11.94
C VAL A 39 -8.59 13.20 -13.42
N ASP A 40 -7.47 13.07 -14.14
CA ASP A 40 -7.44 13.11 -15.60
C ASP A 40 -7.35 11.68 -16.14
N TYR A 41 -8.37 11.28 -16.88
CA TYR A 41 -8.46 9.99 -17.53
C TYR A 41 -9.10 10.13 -18.89
N LYS A 42 -8.44 9.64 -19.93
CA LYS A 42 -8.90 9.75 -21.33
C LYS A 42 -9.15 11.20 -21.75
N LYS A 43 -8.27 12.11 -21.35
CA LYS A 43 -8.40 13.56 -21.60
C LYS A 43 -9.65 14.21 -20.99
N LYS A 44 -10.28 13.53 -20.03
CA LYS A 44 -11.39 14.07 -19.27
C LYS A 44 -10.95 14.35 -17.85
N LEU A 45 -10.92 15.63 -17.48
CA LEU A 45 -10.66 16.05 -16.11
C LEU A 45 -11.95 15.95 -15.29
N THR A 46 -11.86 15.30 -14.14
CA THR A 46 -12.94 15.25 -13.15
C THR A 46 -12.40 15.67 -11.80
N GLU A 47 -13.19 16.46 -11.06
CA GLU A 47 -12.86 16.86 -9.70
C GLU A 47 -13.87 16.22 -8.73
N LYS A 48 -13.36 15.80 -7.57
CA LYS A 48 -14.17 15.26 -6.48
C LYS A 48 -13.69 15.84 -5.17
N LYS A 49 -14.62 16.18 -4.28
CA LYS A 49 -14.27 16.50 -2.89
C LYS A 49 -13.78 15.24 -2.22
N TYR A 50 -12.67 15.33 -1.52
CA TYR A 50 -12.13 14.22 -0.74
C TYR A 50 -11.45 14.76 0.53
N VAL A 51 -11.90 14.31 1.68
CA VAL A 51 -11.36 14.69 2.98
C VAL A 51 -10.72 13.45 3.61
N GLY A 52 -9.53 13.59 4.15
CA GLY A 52 -8.81 12.54 4.85
C GLY A 52 -7.49 12.16 4.21
N ASN A 53 -6.85 11.15 4.78
CA ASN A 53 -5.60 10.64 4.24
C ASN A 53 -5.86 9.67 3.07
N LEU A 54 -5.17 9.89 1.99
CA LEU A 54 -5.24 9.08 0.78
C LEU A 54 -3.82 8.60 0.44
N LEU A 55 -3.70 7.33 0.12
CA LEU A 55 -2.44 6.70 -0.25
C LEU A 55 -2.52 6.20 -1.71
N ASP A 56 -1.41 6.01 -2.36
CA ASP A 56 -1.31 5.13 -3.53
C ASP A 56 -0.84 3.74 -3.09
N ILE A 57 -0.82 2.76 -3.99
CA ILE A 57 -0.45 1.38 -3.62
C ILE A 57 0.96 1.30 -3.01
N PRO A 58 2.02 1.91 -3.58
CA PRO A 58 3.33 1.92 -2.96
C PRO A 58 3.36 2.56 -1.57
N THR A 59 2.72 3.72 -1.40
CA THR A 59 2.69 4.40 -0.10
C THR A 59 1.83 3.67 0.92
N LEU A 60 0.75 2.99 0.52
CA LEU A 60 -0.05 2.13 1.37
C LEU A 60 0.80 1.05 2.05
N ILE A 61 1.65 0.39 1.27
CA ILE A 61 2.52 -0.68 1.77
C ILE A 61 3.55 -0.14 2.76
N LEU A 62 4.11 1.04 2.49
CA LEU A 62 5.10 1.67 3.35
C LEU A 62 4.48 2.38 4.57
N GLN A 63 3.19 2.66 4.55
CA GLN A 63 2.51 3.35 5.66
C GLN A 63 2.59 2.57 6.98
N PHE A 64 2.67 1.26 6.95
CA PHE A 64 2.82 0.44 8.16
C PHE A 64 4.07 0.77 8.99
N HIS A 65 5.12 1.31 8.36
CA HIS A 65 6.30 1.79 9.08
C HIS A 65 5.98 2.93 10.04
N PHE A 66 5.02 3.79 9.69
CA PHE A 66 4.63 4.96 10.47
C PHE A 66 3.49 4.67 11.47
N GLU A 67 2.90 3.49 11.39
CA GLU A 67 1.79 3.11 12.26
C GLU A 67 2.30 2.35 13.49
N LYS A 68 1.70 2.62 14.63
CA LYS A 68 1.88 1.75 15.81
C LYS A 68 1.29 0.38 15.52
N THR A 69 1.83 -0.66 16.15
CA THR A 69 1.28 -2.01 16.04
C THR A 69 -0.15 -2.05 16.56
N LYS A 70 -1.06 -2.55 15.75
CA LYS A 70 -2.49 -2.69 16.04
C LYS A 70 -3.01 -4.01 15.48
N PRO A 71 -4.08 -4.59 16.04
CA PRO A 71 -4.73 -5.77 15.47
C PRO A 71 -5.41 -5.49 14.12
N THR A 72 -5.82 -4.24 13.88
CA THR A 72 -6.54 -3.84 12.66
C THR A 72 -6.08 -2.47 12.17
N TYR A 73 -5.95 -2.34 10.85
CA TYR A 73 -5.67 -1.07 10.16
C TYR A 73 -6.70 -0.85 9.07
N THR A 74 -7.11 0.39 8.90
CA THR A 74 -7.99 0.81 7.81
C THR A 74 -7.34 1.94 7.03
N PHE A 75 -7.23 1.78 5.71
CA PHE A 75 -6.62 2.78 4.83
C PHE A 75 -7.52 3.08 3.63
N ASN A 76 -7.47 4.34 3.19
CA ASN A 76 -8.00 4.73 1.89
C ASN A 76 -6.85 4.85 0.90
N PHE A 77 -7.01 4.25 -0.26
CA PHE A 77 -5.98 4.27 -1.29
C PHE A 77 -6.55 4.40 -2.70
N LEU A 78 -5.69 4.82 -3.63
CA LEU A 78 -6.00 4.93 -5.04
C LEU A 78 -5.68 3.62 -5.77
N GLU A 79 -6.72 3.05 -6.39
CA GLU A 79 -6.59 2.01 -7.40
C GLU A 79 -6.97 2.60 -8.76
N GLY A 80 -5.96 2.98 -9.55
CA GLY A 80 -6.18 3.74 -10.77
C GLY A 80 -6.89 5.07 -10.48
N LYS A 81 -8.11 5.24 -10.99
CA LYS A 81 -8.94 6.44 -10.78
C LYS A 81 -9.94 6.34 -9.64
N LYS A 82 -9.94 5.23 -8.91
CA LYS A 82 -10.93 4.96 -7.85
C LYS A 82 -10.27 5.03 -6.49
N VAL A 83 -10.94 5.71 -5.56
CA VAL A 83 -10.61 5.61 -4.15
C VAL A 83 -11.23 4.31 -3.63
N ARG A 84 -10.42 3.51 -2.92
CA ARG A 84 -10.79 2.26 -2.28
C ARG A 84 -10.52 2.35 -0.79
N ASN A 85 -11.24 1.56 -0.04
CA ASN A 85 -10.99 1.32 1.36
C ASN A 85 -10.52 -0.11 1.53
N ILE A 86 -9.44 -0.31 2.30
CA ILE A 86 -8.93 -1.63 2.67
C ILE A 86 -8.81 -1.73 4.18
N GLU A 87 -9.28 -2.84 4.74
CA GLU A 87 -9.11 -3.20 6.13
C GLU A 87 -8.13 -4.36 6.23
N TYR A 88 -7.06 -4.19 7.00
CA TYR A 88 -6.08 -5.22 7.32
C TYR A 88 -6.31 -5.73 8.73
N LYS A 89 -6.39 -7.04 8.91
CA LYS A 89 -6.48 -7.72 10.21
C LYS A 89 -5.25 -8.57 10.44
N LYS A 90 -4.67 -8.50 11.62
CA LYS A 90 -3.58 -9.37 12.03
C LYS A 90 -4.10 -10.81 12.13
N ILE A 91 -3.43 -11.73 11.45
CA ILE A 91 -3.75 -13.16 11.45
C ILE A 91 -2.91 -13.90 12.47
N LYS A 92 -1.59 -13.71 12.42
CA LYS A 92 -0.63 -14.41 13.27
C LYS A 92 0.76 -13.79 13.21
N ASP A 93 1.58 -14.23 14.12
CA ASP A 93 3.03 -14.08 14.05
C ASP A 93 3.63 -15.35 13.46
N GLU A 94 4.59 -15.19 12.56
CA GLU A 94 5.30 -16.34 12.00
C GLU A 94 6.70 -15.97 11.53
N SER A 95 7.59 -16.96 11.51
CA SER A 95 8.89 -16.82 10.88
C SER A 95 8.79 -17.22 9.41
N ILE A 96 9.29 -16.39 8.51
CA ILE A 96 9.39 -16.70 7.08
C ILE A 96 10.83 -16.62 6.62
N ARG A 97 11.20 -17.51 5.66
CA ARG A 97 12.53 -17.53 5.06
C ARG A 97 12.49 -16.94 3.66
N ILE A 98 13.34 -15.94 3.42
CA ILE A 98 13.51 -15.31 2.10
C ILE A 98 15.01 -15.13 1.84
N ASN A 99 15.49 -15.64 0.73
CA ASN A 99 16.90 -15.52 0.32
C ASN A 99 17.88 -15.94 1.46
N GLU A 100 17.64 -17.11 2.05
CA GLU A 100 18.45 -17.70 3.13
C GLU A 100 18.40 -16.96 4.49
N ARG A 101 17.66 -15.87 4.59
CA ARG A 101 17.45 -15.13 5.85
C ARG A 101 16.10 -15.46 6.46
N ASN A 102 16.10 -15.62 7.78
CA ASN A 102 14.87 -15.78 8.55
C ASN A 102 14.40 -14.43 9.06
N PHE A 103 13.09 -14.17 8.95
CA PHE A 103 12.46 -12.95 9.42
C PHE A 103 11.31 -13.29 10.35
N GLN A 104 11.35 -12.71 11.54
CA GLN A 104 10.18 -12.71 12.42
C GLN A 104 9.19 -11.68 11.89
N THR A 105 7.97 -12.11 11.61
CA THR A 105 6.98 -11.27 10.94
C THR A 105 5.62 -11.31 11.61
N GLU A 106 4.85 -10.27 11.36
CA GLU A 106 3.41 -10.19 11.60
C GLU A 106 2.70 -10.33 10.26
N LEU A 107 1.84 -11.33 10.12
CA LEU A 107 0.99 -11.51 8.95
C LEU A 107 -0.32 -10.76 9.12
N TYR A 108 -0.62 -9.90 8.16
CA TYR A 108 -1.90 -9.23 8.03
C TYR A 108 -2.62 -9.67 6.75
N GLU A 109 -3.92 -9.90 6.86
CA GLU A 109 -4.82 -10.09 5.72
C GLU A 109 -5.64 -8.83 5.50
N GLY A 110 -5.61 -8.30 4.29
CA GLY A 110 -6.35 -7.11 3.86
C GLY A 110 -7.49 -7.45 2.91
N GLU A 111 -8.66 -6.88 3.14
CA GLU A 111 -9.82 -6.98 2.27
C GLU A 111 -10.24 -5.61 1.76
N ILE A 112 -10.43 -5.50 0.43
CA ILE A 112 -10.94 -4.28 -0.19
C ILE A 112 -12.46 -4.33 -0.15
N THR A 113 -13.08 -3.42 0.61
CA THR A 113 -14.53 -3.40 0.88
C THR A 113 -15.41 -3.48 -0.38
N SER A 114 -14.94 -2.95 -1.51
CA SER A 114 -15.72 -2.85 -2.75
C SER A 114 -15.34 -3.89 -3.81
N VAL A 115 -14.45 -4.84 -3.49
CA VAL A 115 -13.96 -5.84 -4.46
C VAL A 115 -14.05 -7.24 -3.86
N LYS A 116 -15.05 -7.99 -4.30
CA LYS A 116 -15.21 -9.39 -3.86
C LYS A 116 -14.02 -10.25 -4.33
N ASN A 117 -13.58 -11.16 -3.47
CA ASN A 117 -12.53 -12.14 -3.76
C ASN A 117 -11.14 -11.54 -4.08
N SER A 118 -10.86 -10.31 -3.64
CA SER A 118 -9.52 -9.74 -3.66
C SER A 118 -8.99 -9.71 -2.23
N LYS A 119 -7.85 -10.36 -2.02
CA LYS A 119 -7.18 -10.40 -0.71
C LYS A 119 -5.73 -9.98 -0.85
N HIS A 120 -5.28 -9.20 0.10
CA HIS A 120 -3.88 -8.82 0.25
C HIS A 120 -3.32 -9.48 1.50
N PHE A 121 -2.16 -10.08 1.40
CA PHE A 121 -1.43 -10.59 2.55
C PHE A 121 -0.11 -9.83 2.63
N ILE A 122 0.20 -9.30 3.81
CA ILE A 122 1.43 -8.55 4.05
C ILE A 122 2.13 -9.14 5.26
N TRP A 123 3.39 -9.53 5.10
CA TRP A 123 4.29 -9.94 6.16
C TRP A 123 5.17 -8.76 6.53
N LEU A 124 4.89 -8.15 7.67
CA LEU A 124 5.65 -7.03 8.21
C LEU A 124 6.74 -7.56 9.14
N SER A 125 7.97 -7.09 8.96
CA SER A 125 9.05 -7.37 9.90
C SER A 125 8.68 -6.89 11.31
N LYS A 126 8.97 -7.68 12.33
CA LYS A 126 8.88 -7.28 13.74
C LYS A 126 10.01 -6.34 14.17
N SER A 127 10.96 -6.05 13.28
CA SER A 127 12.00 -5.06 13.53
C SER A 127 11.43 -3.66 13.72
N VAL A 128 12.28 -2.75 14.20
CA VAL A 128 11.93 -1.33 14.43
C VAL A 128 11.29 -0.66 13.22
N TYR A 129 11.65 -1.09 12.02
CA TYR A 129 11.18 -0.45 10.79
C TYR A 129 9.84 -0.99 10.26
N ARG A 130 9.37 -2.17 10.73
CA ARG A 130 8.12 -2.79 10.28
C ARG A 130 7.91 -2.72 8.75
N ILE A 131 8.98 -3.01 8.01
CA ILE A 131 8.94 -3.03 6.55
C ILE A 131 8.27 -4.30 6.03
N PRO A 132 7.60 -4.26 4.88
CA PRO A 132 7.07 -5.44 4.23
C PRO A 132 8.20 -6.34 3.75
N ILE A 133 8.26 -7.55 4.26
CA ILE A 133 9.21 -8.60 3.84
C ILE A 133 8.63 -9.38 2.66
N LYS A 134 7.33 -9.62 2.70
CA LYS A 134 6.59 -10.31 1.64
C LYS A 134 5.21 -9.70 1.47
N ILE A 135 4.75 -9.63 0.23
CA ILE A 135 3.39 -9.24 -0.12
C ILE A 135 2.83 -10.29 -1.07
N ARG A 136 1.61 -10.73 -0.81
CA ARG A 136 0.84 -11.59 -1.71
C ARG A 136 -0.48 -10.95 -2.04
N LEU A 137 -0.75 -10.79 -3.32
CA LEU A 137 -2.01 -10.28 -3.81
C LEU A 137 -2.79 -11.42 -4.47
N LYS A 138 -3.96 -11.73 -3.93
CA LYS A 138 -4.92 -12.64 -4.56
C LYS A 138 -5.95 -11.78 -5.30
N MET A 139 -5.94 -11.86 -6.61
CA MET A 139 -6.84 -11.10 -7.47
C MET A 139 -8.08 -11.91 -7.86
N LYS A 140 -9.11 -11.20 -8.31
CA LYS A 140 -10.28 -11.83 -8.91
C LYS A 140 -9.84 -12.77 -10.05
N GLY A 141 -10.41 -13.99 -10.08
CA GLY A 141 -10.01 -15.02 -11.06
C GLY A 141 -8.90 -15.95 -10.59
N GLY A 142 -8.45 -15.83 -9.33
CA GLY A 142 -7.48 -16.76 -8.72
C GLY A 142 -6.02 -16.44 -9.00
N LEU A 143 -5.72 -15.41 -9.78
CA LEU A 143 -4.34 -14.97 -10.00
C LEU A 143 -3.71 -14.54 -8.68
N MET A 144 -2.53 -15.06 -8.38
CA MET A 144 -1.73 -14.66 -7.23
C MET A 144 -0.43 -14.00 -7.69
N ILE A 145 -0.08 -12.90 -7.06
CA ILE A 145 1.17 -12.18 -7.28
C ILE A 145 1.91 -12.13 -5.96
N ASP A 146 3.10 -12.72 -5.93
CA ASP A 146 4.01 -12.67 -4.78
C ASP A 146 5.14 -11.70 -5.06
N GLN A 147 5.39 -10.80 -4.10
CA GLN A 147 6.52 -9.89 -4.07
C GLN A 147 7.30 -10.14 -2.79
N ASN A 148 8.59 -10.40 -2.93
CA ASN A 148 9.48 -10.63 -1.80
C ASN A 148 10.54 -9.52 -1.76
N LEU A 149 10.94 -9.12 -0.56
CA LEU A 149 12.07 -8.23 -0.36
C LEU A 149 13.33 -8.94 -0.89
N LYS A 150 14.00 -8.33 -1.88
CA LYS A 150 15.21 -8.90 -2.45
C LYS A 150 16.44 -8.49 -1.66
N ASN A 151 16.63 -7.18 -1.47
CA ASN A 151 17.72 -6.58 -0.72
C ASN A 151 17.20 -5.36 0.02
N THR A 152 17.86 -5.00 1.12
CA THR A 152 17.65 -3.73 1.81
C THR A 152 18.98 -3.25 2.38
N ASP A 153 19.29 -1.98 2.19
CA ASP A 153 20.44 -1.30 2.81
C ASP A 153 20.10 -0.81 4.22
N LEU A 154 18.85 -0.96 4.64
CA LEU A 154 18.44 -0.68 6.00
C LEU A 154 19.16 -1.68 6.91
N LYS A 155 20.02 -1.19 7.79
CA LYS A 155 20.60 -1.98 8.88
C LYS A 155 19.47 -2.34 9.83
N ILE A 156 18.82 -3.46 9.56
CA ILE A 156 17.90 -4.09 10.51
C ILE A 156 18.82 -4.50 11.67
N LYS A 157 18.79 -3.81 12.79
CA LYS A 157 19.39 -4.31 14.00
C LYS A 157 18.72 -5.63 14.30
N GLU A 158 19.42 -6.72 14.05
CA GLU A 158 19.12 -8.01 14.67
C GLU A 158 19.13 -7.72 16.17
N ILE A 159 18.02 -7.95 16.81
CA ILE A 159 17.99 -7.96 18.27
C ILE A 159 18.65 -9.30 18.60
N ASP A 160 19.94 -9.24 18.91
CA ASP A 160 20.61 -10.37 19.56
C ASP A 160 19.79 -10.70 20.80
N GLU A 161 19.43 -11.99 20.93
CA GLU A 161 18.70 -12.56 22.06
C GLU A 161 19.47 -12.41 23.38
#